data_8bd065395e8153a16b127de1508482b3
#
_entry.id   8bd065395e8153a16b127de1508482b3
#
_cell.length_a   1.000
_cell.length_b   1.000
_cell.length_c   1.000
_cell.angle_alpha   90.00
_cell.angle_beta   90.00
_cell.angle_gamma   90.00
#
_symmetry.space_group_name_H-M   'P 1'
#
loop_
_entity.id
_entity.type
_entity.pdbx_description
1 polymer ?
#
loop_
_entity_poly.entity_id
_entity_poly.type
_entity_poly.pdbx_seq_one_letter_code
_entity_poly.pdbx_strand_id
1 'polypeptide(L)'
;MAATTLKHVAAAAGVSISTASRALAGNPAISVATRTRVKQAAEQLNYRPNAQARALRNARSNAIGLVIPSLDNSYFAAMAAAIEQEANAHGFATMITSCGEDPARLERALDALTQRQVDGIITVPLDGAEEAIDLSLIHI
;
A
#
# COMPACT_ATOMS: atom_id res chain seq x y z
N MET A 1 10.20 7.36 22.26
CA MET A 1 10.83 8.35 21.36
C MET A 1 9.76 8.91 20.44
N ALA A 2 9.67 10.24 20.29
CA ALA A 2 8.70 10.84 19.37
C ALA A 2 9.11 10.53 17.93
N ALA A 3 8.13 10.09 17.12
CA ALA A 3 8.36 9.76 15.72
C ALA A 3 8.78 11.03 14.93
N THR A 4 9.80 10.93 14.11
CA THR A 4 10.23 12.00 13.21
C THR A 4 9.11 12.30 12.21
N THR A 5 8.76 13.57 12.08
CA THR A 5 7.67 14.04 11.22
C THR A 5 8.20 14.82 10.02
N LEU A 6 7.38 14.99 8.99
CA LEU A 6 7.71 15.84 7.84
C LEU A 6 8.04 17.29 8.25
N LYS A 7 7.47 17.77 9.35
CA LYS A 7 7.78 19.10 9.91
C LYS A 7 9.24 19.21 10.34
N HIS A 8 9.79 18.16 10.94
CA HIS A 8 11.22 18.12 11.34
C HIS A 8 12.13 18.12 10.11
N VAL A 9 11.78 17.36 9.05
CA VAL A 9 12.53 17.36 7.79
C VAL A 9 12.49 18.73 7.11
N ALA A 10 11.34 19.38 7.06
CA ALA A 10 11.17 20.70 6.48
C ALA A 10 12.04 21.74 7.21
N ALA A 11 12.04 21.72 8.55
CA ALA A 11 12.85 22.60 9.37
C ALA A 11 14.35 22.37 9.13
N ALA A 12 14.81 21.12 9.14
CA ALA A 12 16.22 20.76 8.89
C ALA A 12 16.68 21.14 7.48
N ALA A 13 15.81 21.02 6.48
CA ALA A 13 16.09 21.40 5.10
C ALA A 13 15.90 22.91 4.81
N GLY A 14 15.42 23.72 5.77
CA GLY A 14 15.16 25.16 5.58
C GLY A 14 14.09 25.45 4.51
N VAL A 15 13.02 24.65 4.48
CA VAL A 15 11.92 24.79 3.51
C VAL A 15 10.55 24.67 4.19
N SER A 16 9.48 25.06 3.50
CA SER A 16 8.12 24.82 4.00
C SER A 16 7.75 23.33 3.98
N ILE A 17 6.80 22.92 4.83
CA ILE A 17 6.30 21.53 4.86
C ILE A 17 5.76 21.11 3.48
N SER A 18 5.08 22.00 2.77
CA SER A 18 4.57 21.73 1.42
C SER A 18 5.69 21.54 0.40
N THR A 19 6.78 22.30 0.51
CA THR A 19 7.98 22.14 -0.33
C THR A 19 8.68 20.84 -0.03
N ALA A 20 8.89 20.50 1.26
CA ALA A 20 9.48 19.22 1.67
C ALA A 20 8.65 18.03 1.16
N SER A 21 7.34 18.09 1.29
CA SER A 21 6.43 17.05 0.78
C SER A 21 6.56 16.85 -0.74
N ARG A 22 6.55 17.93 -1.52
CA ARG A 22 6.70 17.88 -2.99
C ARG A 22 8.09 17.41 -3.40
N ALA A 23 9.13 17.82 -2.68
CA ALA A 23 10.50 17.40 -2.94
C ALA A 23 10.68 15.88 -2.74
N LEU A 24 10.13 15.31 -1.65
CA LEU A 24 10.18 13.88 -1.38
C LEU A 24 9.32 13.06 -2.37
N ALA A 25 8.26 13.67 -2.91
CA ALA A 25 7.44 13.07 -3.96
C ALA A 25 8.08 13.16 -5.37
N GLY A 26 9.26 13.76 -5.50
CA GLY A 26 9.95 13.88 -6.78
C GLY A 26 9.36 14.93 -7.74
N ASN A 27 8.49 15.84 -7.26
CA ASN A 27 7.80 16.81 -8.08
C ASN A 27 8.79 17.68 -8.91
N PRO A 28 8.65 17.72 -10.26
CA PRO A 28 9.58 18.44 -11.14
C PRO A 28 9.61 19.95 -10.92
N ALA A 29 8.56 20.53 -10.35
CA ALA A 29 8.53 21.96 -10.00
C ALA A 29 9.49 22.35 -8.88
N ILE A 30 10.06 21.37 -8.16
CA ILE A 30 11.07 21.61 -7.13
C ILE A 30 12.46 21.38 -7.72
N SER A 31 13.35 22.37 -7.56
CA SER A 31 14.71 22.30 -8.09
C SER A 31 15.46 21.05 -7.58
N VAL A 32 16.38 20.53 -8.41
CA VAL A 32 17.21 19.38 -8.04
C VAL A 32 17.95 19.62 -6.72
N ALA A 33 18.56 20.81 -6.55
CA ALA A 33 19.28 21.18 -5.35
C ALA A 33 18.38 21.11 -4.10
N THR A 34 17.15 21.60 -4.18
CA THR A 34 16.19 21.54 -3.06
C THR A 34 15.77 20.11 -2.78
N ARG A 35 15.50 19.29 -3.83
CA ARG A 35 15.18 17.87 -3.65
C ARG A 35 16.30 17.10 -2.95
N THR A 36 17.55 17.32 -3.36
CA THR A 36 18.71 16.68 -2.74
C THR A 36 18.83 17.07 -1.27
N ARG A 37 18.74 18.37 -0.94
CA ARG A 37 18.80 18.85 0.44
C ARG A 37 17.71 18.26 1.33
N VAL A 38 16.47 18.17 0.83
CA VAL A 38 15.35 17.58 1.57
C VAL A 38 15.53 16.07 1.76
N LYS A 39 16.04 15.35 0.75
CA LYS A 39 16.35 13.92 0.87
C LYS A 39 17.43 13.66 1.92
N GLN A 40 18.51 14.42 1.91
CA GLN A 40 19.58 14.31 2.91
C GLN A 40 19.07 14.57 4.32
N ALA A 41 18.23 15.61 4.52
CA ALA A 41 17.62 15.89 5.81
C ALA A 41 16.70 14.73 6.27
N ALA A 42 15.96 14.13 5.37
CA ALA A 42 15.09 12.97 5.67
C ALA A 42 15.92 11.74 6.08
N GLU A 43 17.00 11.45 5.39
CA GLU A 43 17.94 10.36 5.71
C GLU A 43 18.62 10.57 7.08
N GLN A 44 19.15 11.75 7.34
CA GLN A 44 19.78 12.09 8.62
C GLN A 44 18.85 11.96 9.81
N LEU A 45 17.58 12.28 9.61
CA LEU A 45 16.53 12.18 10.63
C LEU A 45 15.84 10.81 10.67
N ASN A 46 16.28 9.83 9.86
CA ASN A 46 15.60 8.53 9.69
C ASN A 46 14.09 8.69 9.43
N TYR A 47 13.72 9.76 8.70
CA TYR A 47 12.33 10.01 8.38
C TYR A 47 11.84 9.04 7.32
N ARG A 48 10.78 8.29 7.64
CA ARG A 48 10.05 7.48 6.67
C ARG A 48 8.71 8.15 6.38
N PRO A 49 8.43 8.49 5.10
CA PRO A 49 7.12 9.03 4.74
C PRO A 49 6.00 8.09 5.18
N ASN A 50 4.99 8.63 5.87
CA ASN A 50 3.84 7.84 6.28
C ASN A 50 3.02 7.46 5.04
N ALA A 51 2.97 6.15 4.74
CA ALA A 51 2.24 5.61 3.60
C ALA A 51 0.74 5.91 3.69
N GLN A 52 0.14 5.83 4.90
CA GLN A 52 -1.26 6.13 5.12
C GLN A 52 -1.59 7.61 4.84
N ALA A 53 -0.75 8.54 5.31
CA ALA A 53 -0.92 9.96 5.03
C ALA A 53 -0.74 10.29 3.52
N ARG A 54 0.05 9.49 2.81
CA ARG A 54 0.20 9.59 1.35
C ARG A 54 -1.01 9.03 0.63
N ALA A 55 -1.53 7.88 1.07
CA ALA A 55 -2.72 7.24 0.54
C ALA A 55 -3.94 8.17 0.64
N LEU A 56 -4.17 8.79 1.80
CA LEU A 56 -5.24 9.76 2.01
C LEU A 56 -5.17 10.96 1.04
N ARG A 57 -3.97 11.40 0.69
CA ARG A 57 -3.79 12.56 -0.21
C ARG A 57 -3.90 12.19 -1.69
N ASN A 58 -3.50 10.99 -2.07
CA ASN A 58 -3.47 10.55 -3.46
C ASN A 58 -4.66 9.66 -3.83
N ALA A 59 -5.55 9.34 -2.89
CA ALA A 59 -6.63 8.36 -3.01
C ALA A 59 -6.12 6.98 -3.51
N ARG A 60 -4.86 6.62 -3.20
CA ARG A 60 -4.23 5.33 -3.56
C ARG A 60 -3.37 4.83 -2.41
N SER A 61 -3.57 3.58 -2.05
CA SER A 61 -2.78 2.90 -1.01
C SER A 61 -1.46 2.33 -1.54
N ASN A 62 -1.35 2.11 -2.85
CA ASN A 62 -0.34 1.30 -3.50
C ASN A 62 -0.24 -0.10 -2.85
N ALA A 63 -1.37 -0.67 -2.52
CA ALA A 63 -1.49 -2.02 -1.99
C ALA A 63 -2.57 -2.78 -2.74
N ILE A 64 -2.34 -4.06 -2.99
CA ILE A 64 -3.34 -5.02 -3.47
C ILE A 64 -3.58 -6.10 -2.42
N GLY A 65 -4.83 -6.51 -2.32
CA GLY A 65 -5.23 -7.67 -1.53
C GLY A 65 -5.15 -8.94 -2.36
N LEU A 66 -4.67 -10.02 -1.78
CA LEU A 66 -4.70 -11.35 -2.36
C LEU A 66 -5.35 -12.30 -1.37
N VAL A 67 -6.49 -12.88 -1.75
CA VAL A 67 -7.19 -13.87 -0.95
C VAL A 67 -7.10 -15.22 -1.62
N ILE A 68 -6.49 -16.20 -0.95
CA ILE A 68 -6.29 -17.55 -1.45
C ILE A 68 -6.91 -18.58 -0.52
N PRO A 69 -7.27 -19.76 -1.00
CA PRO A 69 -7.82 -20.82 -0.14
C PRO A 69 -6.85 -21.28 0.94
N SER A 70 -5.59 -21.53 0.62
CA SER A 70 -4.60 -22.05 1.58
C SER A 70 -3.17 -21.63 1.23
N LEU A 71 -2.40 -21.27 2.25
CA LEU A 71 -0.95 -21.05 2.14
C LEU A 71 -0.15 -22.34 2.20
N ASP A 72 -0.74 -23.42 2.76
CA ASP A 72 -0.06 -24.72 2.87
C ASP A 72 -0.07 -25.49 1.53
N ASN A 73 -0.96 -25.13 0.62
CA ASN A 73 -0.98 -25.70 -0.71
C ASN A 73 0.08 -25.01 -1.59
N SER A 74 1.05 -25.80 -2.05
CA SER A 74 2.20 -25.31 -2.85
C SER A 74 1.80 -24.59 -4.13
N TYR A 75 0.67 -24.94 -4.75
CA TYR A 75 0.15 -24.24 -5.92
C TYR A 75 -0.24 -22.81 -5.59
N PHE A 76 -1.05 -22.60 -4.54
CA PHE A 76 -1.46 -21.26 -4.13
C PHE A 76 -0.30 -20.44 -3.55
N ALA A 77 0.63 -21.09 -2.86
CA ALA A 77 1.84 -20.42 -2.37
C ALA A 77 2.73 -19.93 -3.53
N ALA A 78 2.92 -20.73 -4.56
CA ALA A 78 3.68 -20.34 -5.76
C ALA A 78 2.99 -19.21 -6.53
N MET A 79 1.65 -19.29 -6.68
CA MET A 79 0.85 -18.24 -7.30
C MET A 79 0.96 -16.92 -6.52
N ALA A 80 0.84 -16.97 -5.20
CA ALA A 80 0.96 -15.79 -4.35
C ALA A 80 2.35 -15.14 -4.45
N ALA A 81 3.41 -15.94 -4.49
CA ALA A 81 4.78 -15.45 -4.67
C ALA A 81 4.97 -14.75 -6.03
N ALA A 82 4.42 -15.33 -7.11
CA ALA A 82 4.49 -14.73 -8.44
C ALA A 82 3.73 -13.38 -8.51
N ILE A 83 2.53 -13.32 -7.92
CA ILE A 83 1.73 -12.09 -7.85
C ILE A 83 2.45 -11.03 -7.01
N GLU A 84 3.00 -11.41 -5.86
CA GLU A 84 3.76 -10.49 -5.00
C GLU A 84 4.97 -9.91 -5.72
N GLN A 85 5.73 -10.73 -6.40
CA GLN A 85 6.91 -10.30 -7.16
C GLN A 85 6.53 -9.29 -8.26
N GLU A 86 5.47 -9.56 -9.01
CA GLU A 86 5.00 -8.68 -10.08
C GLU A 86 4.44 -7.37 -9.51
N ALA A 87 3.63 -7.45 -8.46
CA ALA A 87 3.09 -6.28 -7.77
C ALA A 87 4.21 -5.38 -7.23
N ASN A 88 5.21 -5.98 -6.60
CA ASN A 88 6.37 -5.25 -6.06
C ASN A 88 7.18 -4.56 -7.16
N ALA A 89 7.37 -5.20 -8.32
CA ALA A 89 8.04 -4.60 -9.47
C ALA A 89 7.31 -3.33 -9.97
N HIS A 90 5.98 -3.25 -9.77
CA HIS A 90 5.15 -2.09 -10.10
C HIS A 90 4.92 -1.13 -8.91
N GLY A 91 5.60 -1.34 -7.78
CA GLY A 91 5.54 -0.47 -6.61
C GLY A 91 4.32 -0.68 -5.71
N PHE A 92 3.63 -1.82 -5.84
CA PHE A 92 2.54 -2.21 -4.95
C PHE A 92 3.03 -3.14 -3.85
N ALA A 93 2.49 -2.95 -2.64
CA ALA A 93 2.58 -3.93 -1.56
C ALA A 93 1.46 -4.96 -1.71
N THR A 94 1.72 -6.22 -1.40
CA THR A 94 0.69 -7.26 -1.43
C THR A 94 0.29 -7.67 -0.02
N MET A 95 -1.02 -7.63 0.26
CA MET A 95 -1.61 -8.13 1.50
C MET A 95 -2.22 -9.51 1.24
N ILE A 96 -1.54 -10.56 1.70
CA ILE A 96 -1.97 -11.94 1.47
C ILE A 96 -2.75 -12.44 2.69
N THR A 97 -3.92 -13.02 2.45
CA THR A 97 -4.72 -13.70 3.46
C THR A 97 -5.26 -15.02 2.93
N SER A 98 -5.47 -16.00 3.81
CA SER A 98 -6.08 -17.28 3.44
C SER A 98 -7.47 -17.41 4.06
N CYS A 99 -8.43 -17.86 3.27
CA CYS A 99 -9.81 -18.04 3.71
C CYS A 99 -10.18 -19.51 4.00
N GLY A 100 -9.30 -20.47 3.73
CA GLY A 100 -9.70 -21.86 3.63
C GLY A 100 -10.62 -22.06 2.42
N GLU A 101 -11.48 -23.05 2.48
CA GLU A 101 -12.58 -23.25 1.54
C GLU A 101 -13.91 -22.81 2.18
N ASP A 102 -13.91 -21.72 2.93
CA ASP A 102 -15.03 -21.21 3.72
C ASP A 102 -15.50 -19.87 3.13
N PRO A 103 -16.69 -19.80 2.50
CA PRO A 103 -17.23 -18.57 1.94
C PRO A 103 -17.36 -17.42 2.95
N ALA A 104 -17.73 -17.71 4.21
CA ALA A 104 -17.86 -16.70 5.24
C ALA A 104 -16.49 -16.12 5.67
N ARG A 105 -15.42 -16.90 5.58
CA ARG A 105 -14.06 -16.39 5.79
C ARG A 105 -13.58 -15.56 4.61
N LEU A 106 -13.96 -15.93 3.38
CA LEU A 106 -13.68 -15.14 2.18
C LEU A 106 -14.34 -13.76 2.30
N GLU A 107 -15.63 -13.69 2.62
CA GLU A 107 -16.35 -12.44 2.82
C GLU A 107 -15.65 -11.53 3.84
N ARG A 108 -15.33 -12.06 5.02
CA ARG A 108 -14.59 -11.30 6.05
C ARG A 108 -13.22 -10.82 5.58
N ALA A 109 -12.53 -11.60 4.74
CA ALA A 109 -11.24 -11.21 4.17
C ALA A 109 -11.39 -10.05 3.17
N LEU A 110 -12.41 -10.12 2.31
CA LEU A 110 -12.73 -9.06 1.35
C LEU A 110 -13.10 -7.76 2.07
N ASP A 111 -13.97 -7.81 3.07
CA ASP A 111 -14.32 -6.68 3.92
C ASP A 111 -13.09 -6.03 4.58
N ALA A 112 -12.24 -6.86 5.17
CA ALA A 112 -11.04 -6.38 5.83
C ALA A 112 -10.06 -5.69 4.87
N LEU A 113 -9.93 -6.13 3.63
CA LEU A 113 -9.11 -5.52 2.60
C LEU A 113 -9.74 -4.22 2.09
N THR A 114 -11.05 -4.20 1.88
CA THR A 114 -11.82 -3.01 1.51
C THR A 114 -11.70 -1.92 2.57
N GLN A 115 -11.85 -2.25 3.86
CA GLN A 115 -11.64 -1.30 4.96
C GLN A 115 -10.21 -0.75 5.03
N ARG A 116 -9.22 -1.51 4.55
CA ARG A 116 -7.83 -1.04 4.42
C ARG A 116 -7.57 -0.22 3.17
N GLN A 117 -8.61 -0.03 2.35
CA GLN A 117 -8.55 0.76 1.12
C GLN A 117 -7.44 0.28 0.18
N VAL A 118 -7.30 -1.04 -0.01
CA VAL A 118 -6.40 -1.57 -1.05
C VAL A 118 -6.88 -1.11 -2.43
N ASP A 119 -5.96 -0.90 -3.36
CA ASP A 119 -6.26 -0.37 -4.70
C ASP A 119 -6.92 -1.43 -5.62
N GLY A 120 -6.85 -2.71 -5.22
CA GLY A 120 -7.49 -3.82 -5.92
C GLY A 120 -7.39 -5.10 -5.11
N ILE A 121 -8.27 -6.05 -5.42
CA ILE A 121 -8.29 -7.37 -4.79
C ILE A 121 -8.22 -8.44 -5.86
N ILE A 122 -7.35 -9.41 -5.65
CA ILE A 122 -7.26 -10.66 -6.42
C ILE A 122 -7.73 -11.77 -5.51
N THR A 123 -8.69 -12.58 -5.96
CA THR A 123 -9.19 -13.71 -5.17
C THR A 123 -9.38 -14.94 -6.04
N VAL A 124 -9.25 -16.11 -5.42
CA VAL A 124 -9.69 -17.37 -5.99
C VAL A 124 -11.17 -17.51 -5.64
N PRO A 125 -12.07 -17.61 -6.64
CA PRO A 125 -13.48 -17.77 -6.37
C PRO A 125 -13.76 -19.09 -5.65
N LEU A 126 -14.73 -19.05 -4.74
CA LEU A 126 -15.25 -20.23 -4.06
C LEU A 126 -16.73 -20.39 -4.39
N ASP A 127 -17.20 -21.63 -4.51
CA ASP A 127 -18.61 -21.89 -4.70
C ASP A 127 -19.44 -21.32 -3.54
N GLY A 128 -20.51 -20.60 -3.83
CA GLY A 128 -21.37 -19.94 -2.84
C GLY A 128 -20.86 -18.59 -2.32
N ALA A 129 -19.82 -18.02 -2.93
CA ALA A 129 -19.29 -16.71 -2.57
C ALA A 129 -19.53 -15.63 -3.66
N GLU A 130 -20.40 -15.90 -4.62
CA GLU A 130 -20.65 -15.04 -5.77
C GLU A 130 -21.11 -13.64 -5.34
N GLU A 131 -22.06 -13.56 -4.39
CA GLU A 131 -22.58 -12.28 -3.89
C GLU A 131 -21.50 -11.44 -3.20
N ALA A 132 -20.59 -12.06 -2.42
CA ALA A 132 -19.52 -11.37 -1.75
C ALA A 132 -18.48 -10.79 -2.74
N ILE A 133 -18.24 -11.51 -3.83
CA ILE A 133 -17.33 -11.07 -4.90
C ILE A 133 -17.97 -9.92 -5.67
N ASP A 134 -19.24 -10.01 -6.03
CA ASP A 134 -19.95 -8.94 -6.75
C ASP A 134 -20.02 -7.65 -5.93
N LEU A 135 -20.28 -7.74 -4.63
CA LEU A 135 -20.28 -6.58 -3.73
C LEU A 135 -18.90 -5.92 -3.63
N SER A 136 -17.81 -6.69 -3.68
CA SER A 136 -16.46 -6.15 -3.64
C SER A 136 -16.05 -5.43 -4.93
N LEU A 137 -16.59 -5.83 -6.07
CA LEU A 137 -16.33 -5.21 -7.39
C LEU A 137 -17.04 -3.86 -7.58
N ILE A 138 -18.09 -3.58 -6.81
CA ILE A 138 -18.85 -2.32 -6.90
C ILE A 138 -18.09 -1.13 -6.27
N HIS A 139 -17.02 -1.37 -5.51
CA HIS A 139 -16.28 -0.34 -4.76
C HIS A 139 -14.87 -0.03 -5.30
N ILE A 140 -14.53 -0.51 -6.50
CA ILE A 140 -13.23 -0.22 -7.15
C ILE A 140 -13.39 0.87 -8.21
#